data_a9633234f8f80fa0d6b7bbd57aee89fc
#
_entry.id   a9633234f8f80fa0d6b7bbd57aee89fc
#
_cell.length_a   1.000
_cell.length_b   1.000
_cell.length_c   1.000
_cell.angle_alpha   90.00
_cell.angle_beta   90.00
_cell.angle_gamma   90.00
#
_symmetry.space_group_name_H-M   'P 1'
#
loop_
_entity.id
_entity.type
_entity.pdbx_description
1 polymer ?
#
loop_
_entity_poly.entity_id
_entity_poly.type
_entity_poly.pdbx_seq_one_letter_code
_entity_poly.pdbx_strand_id
1 'polypeptide(L)'
;MKLFRYTSAGRTGLGLTRPGHDDQFIDLAKLDAALAAEMTPFYDAATRQRIAALLAKAPASDFQPLSSVKFELPIAHPPKIVCLGLNYADHAKEGGHARPEYPSFFMRVDTSMTPHNAPIVRPKVSTKLDYEAELAVIIGKPARHLTADNALDCVFGYSCFNDGSVRDYQRKTNQWTIGKNFDETGGFGPWIVTADELPPGAHGLRIQSILNGQVMQDANTSDFLWNVKESLVIISECITLMPGDVIITGTPAGVGYARNPPVFMKQGDICDIVIEGVGTLRNTIRDEA
;
A
#
# COMPACT_ATOMS: atom_id res chain seq x y z
N MET A 1 -10.07 -11.16 5.28
CA MET A 1 -9.20 -12.12 4.57
C MET A 1 -8.04 -11.38 3.92
N LYS A 2 -6.92 -12.08 3.63
CA LYS A 2 -5.74 -11.50 2.96
C LYS A 2 -5.65 -12.07 1.55
N LEU A 3 -5.85 -11.20 0.54
CA LEU A 3 -5.82 -11.54 -0.89
C LEU A 3 -4.58 -10.98 -1.55
N PHE A 4 -3.95 -11.75 -2.43
CA PHE A 4 -2.79 -11.29 -3.20
C PHE A 4 -2.76 -11.88 -4.61
N ARG A 5 -2.06 -11.20 -5.50
CA ARG A 5 -1.73 -11.70 -6.84
C ARG A 5 -0.34 -12.30 -6.82
N TYR A 6 -0.16 -13.39 -7.56
CA TYR A 6 1.13 -14.07 -7.64
C TYR A 6 1.36 -14.68 -9.02
N THR A 7 2.63 -14.92 -9.33
CA THR A 7 3.04 -15.74 -10.48
C THR A 7 3.78 -16.98 -10.00
N SER A 8 3.41 -18.13 -10.56
CA SER A 8 4.08 -19.41 -10.36
C SER A 8 4.10 -20.20 -11.66
N ALA A 9 5.24 -20.75 -12.05
CA ALA A 9 5.41 -21.50 -13.29
C ALA A 9 4.86 -20.79 -14.55
N GLY A 10 5.04 -19.46 -14.62
CA GLY A 10 4.60 -18.62 -15.76
C GLY A 10 3.09 -18.32 -15.79
N ARG A 11 2.32 -18.74 -14.78
CA ARG A 11 0.89 -18.45 -14.65
C ARG A 11 0.65 -17.44 -13.51
N THR A 12 -0.11 -16.41 -13.78
CA THR A 12 -0.63 -15.49 -12.77
C THR A 12 -1.91 -16.03 -12.16
N GLY A 13 -2.05 -15.92 -10.84
CA GLY A 13 -3.22 -16.33 -10.08
C GLY A 13 -3.51 -15.43 -8.89
N LEU A 14 -4.62 -15.71 -8.21
CA LEU A 14 -4.97 -15.10 -6.93
C LEU A 14 -4.77 -16.12 -5.81
N GLY A 15 -4.22 -15.66 -4.70
CA GLY A 15 -4.01 -16.45 -3.49
C GLY A 15 -4.73 -15.85 -2.29
N LEU A 16 -5.12 -16.71 -1.37
CA LEU A 16 -5.62 -16.35 -0.05
C LEU A 16 -4.69 -16.94 1.00
N THR A 17 -4.25 -16.13 1.96
CA THR A 17 -3.47 -16.67 3.07
C THR A 17 -4.33 -17.61 3.92
N ARG A 18 -3.70 -18.59 4.53
CA ARG A 18 -4.35 -19.48 5.48
C ARG A 18 -4.66 -18.70 6.77
N PRO A 19 -5.89 -18.72 7.28
CA PRO A 19 -6.22 -18.06 8.54
C PRO A 19 -5.28 -18.51 9.68
N GLY A 20 -4.64 -17.54 10.36
CA GLY A 20 -3.68 -17.81 11.43
C GLY A 20 -2.27 -18.27 10.98
N HIS A 21 -2.01 -18.37 9.66
CA HIS A 21 -0.74 -18.83 9.09
C HIS A 21 -0.38 -17.98 7.86
N ASP A 22 0.17 -16.80 8.10
CA ASP A 22 0.53 -15.83 7.04
C ASP A 22 1.71 -16.29 6.14
N ASP A 23 2.32 -17.43 6.45
CA ASP A 23 3.36 -18.08 5.66
C ASP A 23 2.82 -19.11 4.64
N GLN A 24 1.51 -19.37 4.66
CA GLN A 24 0.83 -20.34 3.79
C GLN A 24 -0.33 -19.70 3.03
N PHE A 25 -0.60 -20.22 1.85
CA PHE A 25 -1.70 -19.76 1.02
C PHE A 25 -2.37 -20.92 0.27
N ILE A 26 -3.60 -20.68 -0.19
CA ILE A 26 -4.31 -21.50 -1.14
C ILE A 26 -4.51 -20.75 -2.45
N ASP A 27 -4.27 -21.41 -3.60
CA ASP A 27 -4.68 -20.89 -4.90
C ASP A 27 -6.20 -20.79 -4.95
N LEU A 28 -6.71 -19.61 -5.25
CA LEU A 28 -8.14 -19.37 -5.33
C LEU A 28 -8.86 -20.30 -6.33
N ALA A 29 -8.17 -20.71 -7.39
CA ALA A 29 -8.70 -21.69 -8.36
C ALA A 29 -9.11 -23.01 -7.73
N LYS A 30 -8.53 -23.40 -6.60
CA LYS A 30 -8.93 -24.60 -5.85
C LYS A 30 -10.24 -24.43 -5.08
N LEU A 31 -10.56 -23.19 -4.71
CA LEU A 31 -11.83 -22.86 -4.01
C LEU A 31 -12.93 -22.55 -5.03
N ASP A 32 -12.62 -21.76 -6.03
CA ASP A 32 -13.55 -21.37 -7.11
C ASP A 32 -12.77 -20.94 -8.37
N ALA A 33 -12.73 -21.81 -9.36
CA ALA A 33 -11.99 -21.58 -10.60
C ALA A 33 -12.51 -20.37 -11.39
N ALA A 34 -13.77 -19.98 -11.26
CA ALA A 34 -14.34 -18.83 -11.94
C ALA A 34 -13.82 -17.48 -11.40
N LEU A 35 -13.29 -17.48 -10.18
CA LEU A 35 -12.78 -16.27 -9.51
C LEU A 35 -11.24 -16.16 -9.54
N ALA A 36 -10.56 -17.13 -10.15
CA ALA A 36 -9.11 -17.29 -10.02
C ALA A 36 -8.25 -16.21 -10.70
N ALA A 37 -8.82 -15.43 -11.61
CA ALA A 37 -8.05 -14.52 -12.47
C ALA A 37 -8.12 -13.05 -12.04
N GLU A 38 -9.20 -12.62 -11.42
CA GLU A 38 -9.49 -11.20 -11.22
C GLU A 38 -9.88 -10.86 -9.77
N MET A 39 -9.41 -9.71 -9.29
CA MET A 39 -9.74 -9.18 -7.97
C MET A 39 -11.17 -8.62 -7.90
N THR A 40 -11.70 -8.13 -9.01
CA THR A 40 -12.99 -7.41 -9.12
C THR A 40 -14.17 -8.12 -8.44
N PRO A 41 -14.35 -9.46 -8.57
CA PRO A 41 -15.45 -10.16 -7.89
C PRO A 41 -15.42 -10.06 -6.37
N PHE A 42 -14.23 -9.85 -5.77
CA PHE A 42 -14.08 -9.74 -4.32
C PHE A 42 -14.54 -8.40 -3.75
N TYR A 43 -14.81 -7.41 -4.59
CA TYR A 43 -15.43 -6.17 -4.12
C TYR A 43 -16.87 -6.40 -3.63
N ASP A 44 -17.54 -7.47 -4.10
CA ASP A 44 -18.84 -7.89 -3.61
C ASP A 44 -18.75 -8.64 -2.28
N ALA A 45 -19.57 -8.25 -1.29
CA ALA A 45 -19.56 -8.83 0.04
C ALA A 45 -20.05 -10.28 0.07
N ALA A 46 -21.05 -10.63 -0.76
CA ALA A 46 -21.58 -12.00 -0.82
C ALA A 46 -20.53 -12.97 -1.39
N THR A 47 -19.76 -12.53 -2.39
CA THR A 47 -18.61 -13.27 -2.93
C THR A 47 -17.58 -13.53 -1.83
N ARG A 48 -17.19 -12.52 -1.05
CA ARG A 48 -16.24 -12.68 0.06
C ARG A 48 -16.75 -13.65 1.12
N GLN A 49 -18.02 -13.57 1.52
CA GLN A 49 -18.62 -14.50 2.49
C GLN A 49 -18.62 -15.95 1.99
N ARG A 50 -18.96 -16.15 0.71
CA ARG A 50 -18.94 -17.47 0.09
C ARG A 50 -17.53 -18.05 0.06
N ILE A 51 -16.54 -17.28 -0.35
CA ILE A 51 -15.14 -17.72 -0.38
C ILE A 51 -14.58 -17.95 1.03
N ALA A 52 -14.93 -17.14 2.03
CA ALA A 52 -14.55 -17.36 3.42
C ALA A 52 -15.08 -18.71 3.93
N ALA A 53 -16.33 -19.06 3.60
CA ALA A 53 -16.91 -20.34 3.96
C ALA A 53 -16.24 -21.55 3.29
N LEU A 54 -15.77 -21.40 2.05
CA LEU A 54 -14.98 -22.43 1.35
C LEU A 54 -13.57 -22.54 1.94
N LEU A 55 -12.91 -21.42 2.19
CA LEU A 55 -11.58 -21.36 2.80
C LEU A 55 -11.55 -22.05 4.17
N ALA A 56 -12.57 -21.83 5.00
CA ALA A 56 -12.69 -22.44 6.33
C ALA A 56 -12.80 -23.98 6.28
N LYS A 57 -13.23 -24.56 5.15
CA LYS A 57 -13.37 -25.99 4.93
C LYS A 57 -12.24 -26.61 4.14
N ALA A 58 -11.30 -25.79 3.64
CA ALA A 58 -10.20 -26.26 2.80
C ALA A 58 -9.28 -27.19 3.62
N PRO A 59 -8.91 -28.37 3.09
CA PRO A 59 -8.01 -29.28 3.77
C PRO A 59 -6.60 -28.70 3.86
N ALA A 60 -5.87 -29.03 4.93
CA ALA A 60 -4.51 -28.52 5.16
C ALA A 60 -3.54 -28.82 3.99
N SER A 61 -3.77 -29.92 3.27
CA SER A 61 -2.98 -30.32 2.09
C SER A 61 -3.09 -29.39 0.89
N ASP A 62 -4.11 -28.54 0.83
CA ASP A 62 -4.31 -27.59 -0.28
C ASP A 62 -3.50 -26.32 -0.13
N PHE A 63 -3.01 -26.06 1.07
CA PHE A 63 -2.17 -24.90 1.34
C PHE A 63 -0.71 -25.14 0.94
N GLN A 64 -0.09 -24.11 0.41
CA GLN A 64 1.29 -24.09 -0.07
C GLN A 64 2.08 -23.00 0.66
N PRO A 65 3.41 -23.12 0.80
CA PRO A 65 4.23 -22.04 1.36
C PRO A 65 4.18 -20.80 0.47
N LEU A 66 4.05 -19.61 1.06
CA LEU A 66 4.16 -18.33 0.34
C LEU A 66 5.51 -18.14 -0.37
N SER A 67 6.57 -18.77 0.13
CA SER A 67 7.90 -18.77 -0.50
C SER A 67 7.95 -19.47 -1.85
N SER A 68 6.92 -20.23 -2.23
CA SER A 68 6.86 -20.96 -3.51
C SER A 68 6.40 -20.12 -4.70
N VAL A 69 6.03 -18.86 -4.47
CA VAL A 69 5.48 -17.97 -5.50
C VAL A 69 6.18 -16.62 -5.54
N LYS A 70 6.09 -15.95 -6.70
CA LYS A 70 6.49 -14.56 -6.85
C LYS A 70 5.26 -13.68 -6.67
N PHE A 71 5.33 -12.70 -5.77
CA PHE A 71 4.27 -11.72 -5.60
C PHE A 71 4.16 -10.81 -6.83
N GLU A 72 2.95 -10.44 -7.15
CA GLU A 72 2.61 -9.40 -8.12
C GLU A 72 1.93 -8.21 -7.40
N LEU A 73 1.82 -7.06 -8.06
CA LEU A 73 1.09 -5.93 -7.50
C LEU A 73 -0.33 -6.36 -7.11
N PRO A 74 -0.82 -6.04 -5.89
CA PRO A 74 -2.17 -6.41 -5.46
C PRO A 74 -3.26 -5.95 -6.45
N ILE A 75 -3.13 -4.73 -6.97
CA ILE A 75 -3.88 -4.20 -8.11
C ILE A 75 -2.87 -3.89 -9.22
N ALA A 76 -2.96 -4.59 -10.36
CA ALA A 76 -1.99 -4.45 -11.43
C ALA A 76 -1.98 -3.05 -12.06
N HIS A 77 -3.18 -2.54 -12.36
CA HIS A 77 -3.41 -1.26 -13.02
C HIS A 77 -4.52 -0.51 -12.29
N PRO A 78 -4.22 0.17 -11.16
CA PRO A 78 -5.21 1.00 -10.50
C PRO A 78 -5.71 2.10 -11.45
N PRO A 79 -7.03 2.33 -11.57
CA PRO A 79 -7.54 3.42 -12.39
C PRO A 79 -6.98 4.79 -11.97
N LYS A 80 -6.77 4.97 -10.66
CA LYS A 80 -6.11 6.14 -10.07
C LYS A 80 -5.31 5.73 -8.84
N ILE A 81 -4.18 6.40 -8.62
CA ILE A 81 -3.40 6.33 -7.38
C ILE A 81 -3.33 7.76 -6.84
N VAL A 82 -4.14 8.07 -5.83
CA VAL A 82 -4.22 9.39 -5.21
C VAL A 82 -3.44 9.35 -3.91
N CYS A 83 -2.47 10.25 -3.75
CA CYS A 83 -1.60 10.29 -2.58
C CYS A 83 -1.85 11.57 -1.77
N LEU A 84 -1.84 11.46 -0.44
CA LEU A 84 -1.88 12.57 0.48
C LEU A 84 -0.45 12.91 0.94
N GLY A 85 -0.09 14.16 0.88
CA GLY A 85 1.13 14.67 1.50
C GLY A 85 0.84 15.38 2.81
N LEU A 86 1.84 15.39 3.72
CA LEU A 86 1.80 16.13 4.99
C LEU A 86 0.63 15.74 5.90
N ASN A 87 0.26 14.47 5.94
CA ASN A 87 -0.88 13.97 6.71
C ASN A 87 -0.54 13.57 8.16
N TYR A 88 0.68 13.83 8.62
CA TYR A 88 1.11 13.70 10.02
C TYR A 88 1.73 15.02 10.48
N ALA A 89 1.31 15.52 11.66
CA ALA A 89 1.76 16.82 12.16
C ALA A 89 3.29 16.88 12.34
N ASP A 90 3.88 15.82 12.91
CA ASP A 90 5.32 15.75 13.16
C ASP A 90 6.11 15.66 11.85
N HIS A 91 5.58 14.98 10.83
CA HIS A 91 6.21 14.95 9.49
C HIS A 91 6.17 16.32 8.81
N ALA A 92 5.05 17.05 8.88
CA ALA A 92 4.99 18.42 8.39
C ALA A 92 6.05 19.31 9.07
N LYS A 93 6.17 19.22 10.38
CA LYS A 93 7.15 19.98 11.19
C LYS A 93 8.60 19.63 10.85
N GLU A 94 8.96 18.34 10.71
CA GLU A 94 10.33 17.94 10.36
C GLU A 94 10.73 18.41 8.95
N GLY A 95 9.76 18.50 8.03
CA GLY A 95 9.93 19.03 6.68
C GLY A 95 10.02 20.56 6.61
N GLY A 96 9.86 21.25 7.74
CA GLY A 96 9.85 22.71 7.82
C GLY A 96 8.52 23.35 7.39
N HIS A 97 7.42 22.57 7.32
CA HIS A 97 6.09 23.05 6.97
C HIS A 97 5.26 23.36 8.21
N ALA A 98 4.44 24.41 8.12
CA ALA A 98 3.36 24.60 9.08
C ALA A 98 2.32 23.49 8.96
N ARG A 99 1.51 23.27 10.00
CA ARG A 99 0.36 22.36 9.91
C ARG A 99 -0.55 22.84 8.76
N PRO A 100 -0.81 22.02 7.74
CA PRO A 100 -1.65 22.43 6.63
C PRO A 100 -3.11 22.55 7.07
N GLU A 101 -3.83 23.50 6.46
CA GLU A 101 -5.28 23.66 6.67
C GLU A 101 -6.12 22.76 5.78
N TYR A 102 -5.51 22.23 4.69
CA TYR A 102 -6.12 21.36 3.71
C TYR A 102 -5.07 20.34 3.22
N PRO A 103 -5.44 19.06 2.97
CA PRO A 103 -4.49 18.05 2.53
C PRO A 103 -3.91 18.37 1.16
N SER A 104 -2.61 18.16 1.01
CA SER A 104 -1.94 18.21 -0.29
C SER A 104 -2.15 16.91 -1.03
N PHE A 105 -2.62 16.96 -2.27
CA PHE A 105 -2.82 15.79 -3.11
C PHE A 105 -1.84 15.78 -4.29
N PHE A 106 -1.36 14.58 -4.62
CA PHE A 106 -0.62 14.30 -5.84
C PHE A 106 -0.98 12.92 -6.37
N MET A 107 -0.54 12.59 -7.57
CA MET A 107 -0.85 11.30 -8.20
C MET A 107 0.43 10.51 -8.41
N ARG A 108 0.31 9.19 -8.33
CA ARG A 108 1.30 8.25 -8.87
C ARG A 108 0.74 7.54 -10.10
N VAL A 109 1.64 7.14 -11.00
CA VAL A 109 1.33 6.28 -12.14
C VAL A 109 1.62 4.83 -11.80
N ASP A 110 0.97 3.89 -12.47
CA ASP A 110 1.10 2.46 -12.19
C ASP A 110 2.52 1.92 -12.44
N THR A 111 3.25 2.44 -13.44
CA THR A 111 4.65 2.04 -13.71
C THR A 111 5.62 2.41 -12.58
N SER A 112 5.25 3.36 -11.72
CA SER A 112 6.07 3.73 -10.56
C SER A 112 6.02 2.71 -9.42
N MET A 113 5.16 1.69 -9.49
CA MET A 113 5.00 0.70 -8.43
C MET A 113 5.82 -0.57 -8.67
N THR A 114 6.22 -1.21 -7.57
CA THR A 114 6.87 -2.52 -7.55
C THR A 114 6.26 -3.42 -6.48
N PRO A 115 6.09 -4.74 -6.72
CA PRO A 115 5.44 -5.62 -5.74
C PRO A 115 6.36 -6.02 -4.59
N HIS A 116 5.77 -6.65 -3.59
CA HIS A 116 6.49 -7.27 -2.47
C HIS A 116 7.59 -8.23 -2.96
N ASN A 117 8.75 -8.19 -2.32
CA ASN A 117 9.96 -8.96 -2.64
C ASN A 117 10.61 -8.63 -4.01
N ALA A 118 10.03 -7.74 -4.81
CA ALA A 118 10.72 -7.19 -5.97
C ALA A 118 11.59 -5.97 -5.57
N PRO A 119 12.62 -5.61 -6.34
CA PRO A 119 13.45 -4.46 -6.00
C PRO A 119 12.72 -3.14 -6.22
N ILE A 120 12.93 -2.18 -5.31
CA ILE A 120 12.75 -0.77 -5.59
C ILE A 120 13.98 -0.28 -6.36
N VAL A 121 13.77 0.47 -7.44
CA VAL A 121 14.85 0.92 -8.33
C VAL A 121 15.29 2.33 -7.95
N ARG A 122 16.58 2.50 -7.60
CA ARG A 122 17.19 3.81 -7.43
C ARG A 122 17.63 4.34 -8.79
N PRO A 123 17.06 5.47 -9.27
CA PRO A 123 17.37 5.97 -10.61
C PRO A 123 18.81 6.46 -10.73
N LYS A 124 19.44 6.28 -11.90
CA LYS A 124 20.83 6.73 -12.21
C LYS A 124 21.06 8.23 -11.96
N VAL A 125 20.00 9.02 -12.14
CA VAL A 125 20.08 10.48 -12.08
C VAL A 125 20.06 11.04 -10.67
N SER A 126 19.86 10.18 -9.62
CA SER A 126 19.80 10.64 -8.23
C SER A 126 20.27 9.58 -7.23
N THR A 127 20.99 10.04 -6.21
CA THR A 127 21.35 9.24 -5.03
C THR A 127 20.42 9.51 -3.83
N LYS A 128 19.32 10.26 -4.04
CA LYS A 128 18.45 10.73 -2.96
C LYS A 128 17.09 10.03 -2.95
N LEU A 129 17.10 8.70 -3.19
CA LEU A 129 15.91 7.87 -3.04
C LEU A 129 15.63 7.65 -1.54
N ASP A 130 14.47 8.09 -1.09
CA ASP A 130 14.03 8.04 0.31
C ASP A 130 12.82 7.12 0.48
N TYR A 131 12.63 6.58 1.68
CA TYR A 131 11.53 5.72 2.08
C TYR A 131 10.41 6.53 2.75
N GLU A 132 9.17 6.07 2.59
CA GLU A 132 7.98 6.60 3.25
C GLU A 132 6.99 5.47 3.55
N ALA A 133 6.83 5.11 4.83
CA ALA A 133 5.84 4.13 5.26
C ALA A 133 4.44 4.72 5.19
N GLU A 134 3.55 4.09 4.42
CA GLU A 134 2.18 4.57 4.23
C GLU A 134 1.17 3.43 4.24
N LEU A 135 -0.05 3.72 4.68
CA LEU A 135 -1.22 2.87 4.51
C LEU A 135 -1.82 3.12 3.13
N ALA A 136 -2.07 2.05 2.37
CA ALA A 136 -2.85 2.10 1.13
C ALA A 136 -4.28 1.67 1.40
N VAL A 137 -5.26 2.47 0.93
CA VAL A 137 -6.69 2.18 0.98
C VAL A 137 -7.16 1.81 -0.42
N ILE A 138 -7.80 0.66 -0.58
CA ILE A 138 -8.29 0.15 -1.86
C ILE A 138 -9.81 0.36 -1.92
N ILE A 139 -10.27 1.02 -2.97
CA ILE A 139 -11.69 1.28 -3.22
C ILE A 139 -12.34 0.05 -3.84
N GLY A 140 -13.52 -0.34 -3.34
CA GLY A 140 -14.29 -1.50 -3.81
C GLY A 140 -15.62 -1.16 -4.47
N LYS A 141 -16.11 0.09 -4.32
CA LYS A 141 -17.39 0.53 -4.91
C LYS A 141 -17.24 1.92 -5.50
N PRO A 142 -17.95 2.23 -6.60
CA PRO A 142 -18.03 3.59 -7.11
C PRO A 142 -18.56 4.54 -6.03
N ALA A 143 -17.91 5.69 -5.84
CA ALA A 143 -18.30 6.66 -4.82
C ALA A 143 -18.03 8.09 -5.26
N ARG A 144 -18.97 8.96 -4.93
CA ARG A 144 -18.90 10.41 -5.20
C ARG A 144 -19.69 11.16 -4.12
N HIS A 145 -19.20 12.34 -3.72
CA HIS A 145 -19.83 13.18 -2.70
C HIS A 145 -20.14 12.39 -1.40
N LEU A 146 -19.14 11.68 -0.91
CA LEU A 146 -19.23 10.92 0.34
C LEU A 146 -19.46 11.87 1.53
N THR A 147 -20.08 11.33 2.56
CA THR A 147 -20.26 11.98 3.85
C THR A 147 -19.54 11.22 4.94
N ALA A 148 -19.40 11.80 6.13
CA ALA A 148 -18.79 11.13 7.27
C ALA A 148 -19.49 9.81 7.64
N ASP A 149 -20.78 9.66 7.34
CA ASP A 149 -21.56 8.47 7.70
C ASP A 149 -21.37 7.31 6.73
N ASN A 150 -21.02 7.57 5.46
CA ASN A 150 -20.93 6.53 4.42
C ASN A 150 -19.55 6.39 3.77
N ALA A 151 -18.57 7.20 4.18
CA ALA A 151 -17.26 7.23 3.51
C ALA A 151 -16.53 5.88 3.51
N LEU A 152 -16.67 5.08 4.58
CA LEU A 152 -16.00 3.78 4.67
C LEU A 152 -16.71 2.66 3.90
N ASP A 153 -17.95 2.85 3.46
CA ASP A 153 -18.74 1.83 2.73
C ASP A 153 -18.14 1.48 1.36
N CYS A 154 -17.33 2.38 0.80
CA CYS A 154 -16.65 2.14 -0.48
C CYS A 154 -15.27 1.47 -0.33
N VAL A 155 -14.78 1.26 0.89
CA VAL A 155 -13.47 0.66 1.12
C VAL A 155 -13.54 -0.85 0.99
N PHE A 156 -12.71 -1.42 0.11
CA PHE A 156 -12.54 -2.86 0.00
C PHE A 156 -11.57 -3.40 1.04
N GLY A 157 -10.44 -2.71 1.25
CA GLY A 157 -9.41 -3.16 2.17
C GLY A 157 -8.21 -2.26 2.19
N TYR A 158 -7.13 -2.76 2.79
CA TYR A 158 -5.91 -2.02 3.08
C TYR A 158 -4.67 -2.82 2.72
N SER A 159 -3.57 -2.13 2.42
CA SER A 159 -2.27 -2.72 2.13
C SER A 159 -1.14 -1.82 2.65
N CYS A 160 0.09 -2.32 2.68
CA CYS A 160 1.25 -1.49 2.92
C CYS A 160 1.71 -0.83 1.62
N PHE A 161 2.25 0.39 1.74
CA PHE A 161 2.87 1.11 0.65
C PHE A 161 4.17 1.79 1.12
N ASN A 162 5.19 1.78 0.26
CA ASN A 162 6.39 2.59 0.42
C ASN A 162 6.36 3.67 -0.65
N ASP A 163 6.02 4.92 -0.29
CA ASP A 163 5.95 6.03 -1.23
C ASP A 163 7.36 6.57 -1.56
N GLY A 164 8.19 5.68 -2.12
CA GLY A 164 9.58 5.94 -2.48
C GLY A 164 9.74 7.25 -3.25
N SER A 165 10.60 8.14 -2.73
CA SER A 165 10.67 9.54 -3.13
C SER A 165 12.08 9.91 -3.57
N VAL A 166 12.24 10.43 -4.79
CA VAL A 166 13.50 10.98 -5.28
C VAL A 166 13.54 12.46 -4.90
N ARG A 167 14.15 12.80 -3.75
CA ARG A 167 13.98 14.07 -3.05
C ARG A 167 14.44 15.30 -3.81
N ASP A 168 15.53 15.22 -4.53
CA ASP A 168 16.04 16.34 -5.35
C ASP A 168 15.13 16.62 -6.55
N TYR A 169 14.45 15.61 -7.08
CA TYR A 169 13.43 15.78 -8.12
C TYR A 169 12.09 16.25 -7.57
N GLN A 170 11.67 15.72 -6.42
CA GLN A 170 10.47 16.18 -5.72
C GLN A 170 10.49 17.69 -5.45
N ARG A 171 11.67 18.25 -5.18
CA ARG A 171 11.87 19.65 -4.78
C ARG A 171 12.30 20.58 -5.91
N LYS A 172 12.37 20.10 -7.17
CA LYS A 172 12.70 20.96 -8.31
C LYS A 172 11.64 22.02 -8.59
N THR A 173 10.39 21.73 -8.26
CA THR A 173 9.24 22.62 -8.40
C THR A 173 8.30 22.43 -7.20
N ASN A 174 7.21 23.20 -7.15
CA ASN A 174 6.16 23.01 -6.15
C ASN A 174 5.29 21.76 -6.41
N GLN A 175 5.47 21.09 -7.57
CA GLN A 175 4.72 19.87 -7.93
C GLN A 175 5.59 18.63 -7.64
N TRP A 176 5.14 17.75 -6.77
CA TRP A 176 5.90 16.59 -6.30
C TRP A 176 5.93 15.43 -7.30
N THR A 177 5.03 15.44 -8.27
CA THR A 177 4.76 14.33 -9.20
C THR A 177 6.02 13.69 -9.78
N ILE A 178 6.99 14.48 -10.27
CA ILE A 178 8.20 13.91 -10.89
C ILE A 178 9.05 13.13 -9.88
N GLY A 179 9.24 13.64 -8.66
CA GLY A 179 10.01 12.95 -7.61
C GLY A 179 9.33 11.68 -7.07
N LYS A 180 8.05 11.48 -7.35
CA LYS A 180 7.23 10.35 -6.91
C LYS A 180 6.97 9.30 -8.01
N ASN A 181 7.37 9.56 -9.27
CA ASN A 181 6.96 8.75 -10.41
C ASN A 181 8.12 8.22 -11.28
N PHE A 182 9.32 8.06 -10.71
CA PHE A 182 10.32 7.21 -11.34
C PHE A 182 9.81 5.75 -11.32
N ASP A 183 10.10 5.02 -12.39
CA ASP A 183 9.66 3.63 -12.53
C ASP A 183 10.15 2.79 -11.35
N GLU A 184 9.30 1.91 -10.85
CA GLU A 184 9.60 0.94 -9.79
C GLU A 184 10.14 1.56 -8.48
N THR A 185 9.79 2.82 -8.14
CA THR A 185 10.22 3.46 -6.88
C THR A 185 9.24 3.27 -5.73
N GLY A 186 7.99 2.91 -5.98
CA GLY A 186 6.93 2.75 -4.98
C GLY A 186 6.63 1.29 -4.67
N GLY A 187 6.95 0.81 -3.47
CA GLY A 187 6.58 -0.54 -3.04
C GLY A 187 5.09 -0.67 -2.71
N PHE A 188 4.40 -1.74 -3.17
CA PHE A 188 2.98 -1.97 -2.91
C PHE A 188 2.67 -3.45 -2.64
N GLY A 189 2.06 -3.75 -1.49
CA GLY A 189 1.70 -5.11 -1.09
C GLY A 189 2.00 -5.41 0.39
N PRO A 190 2.20 -6.70 0.77
CA PRO A 190 2.22 -7.93 -0.05
C PRO A 190 0.84 -8.35 -0.55
N TRP A 191 -0.22 -8.00 0.18
CA TRP A 191 -1.61 -8.38 -0.04
C TRP A 191 -2.57 -7.24 0.30
N ILE A 192 -3.84 -7.44 0.01
CA ILE A 192 -4.94 -6.62 0.51
C ILE A 192 -5.59 -7.36 1.67
N VAL A 193 -5.67 -6.72 2.83
CA VAL A 193 -6.48 -7.17 3.97
C VAL A 193 -7.86 -6.54 3.83
N THR A 194 -8.91 -7.34 3.77
CA THR A 194 -10.27 -6.81 3.64
C THR A 194 -10.67 -5.97 4.85
N ALA A 195 -11.49 -4.93 4.62
CA ALA A 195 -11.78 -3.92 5.63
C ALA A 195 -12.45 -4.46 6.90
N ASP A 196 -13.15 -5.58 6.80
CA ASP A 196 -13.78 -6.28 7.92
C ASP A 196 -12.83 -6.96 8.92
N GLU A 197 -11.54 -7.11 8.53
CA GLU A 197 -10.49 -7.71 9.39
C GLU A 197 -9.76 -6.67 10.27
N LEU A 198 -10.03 -5.38 10.06
CA LEU A 198 -9.32 -4.29 10.72
C LEU A 198 -10.30 -3.31 11.39
N PRO A 199 -9.84 -2.51 12.36
CA PRO A 199 -10.65 -1.43 12.90
C PRO A 199 -11.16 -0.50 11.78
N PRO A 200 -12.37 0.09 11.94
CA PRO A 200 -12.92 1.00 10.93
C PRO A 200 -11.93 2.10 10.50
N GLY A 201 -11.72 2.22 9.19
CA GLY A 201 -10.73 3.16 8.63
C GLY A 201 -9.27 2.79 8.93
N ALA A 202 -8.99 1.54 9.36
CA ALA A 202 -7.67 1.08 9.82
C ALA A 202 -7.06 2.02 10.89
N HIS A 203 -7.91 2.58 11.77
CA HIS A 203 -7.52 3.50 12.82
C HIS A 203 -6.83 2.79 13.98
N GLY A 204 -5.80 3.40 14.57
CA GLY A 204 -5.13 2.89 15.76
C GLY A 204 -4.07 1.81 15.50
N LEU A 205 -3.64 1.62 14.26
CA LEU A 205 -2.61 0.64 13.88
C LEU A 205 -1.22 1.25 13.93
N ARG A 206 -0.25 0.52 14.48
CA ARG A 206 1.17 0.90 14.41
C ARG A 206 1.66 0.81 12.98
N ILE A 207 2.41 1.83 12.53
CA ILE A 207 3.04 1.90 11.20
C ILE A 207 4.52 2.21 11.35
N GLN A 208 5.37 1.44 10.65
CA GLN A 208 6.83 1.57 10.73
C GLN A 208 7.49 1.44 9.36
N SER A 209 8.60 2.17 9.17
CA SER A 209 9.62 1.79 8.18
C SER A 209 10.86 1.26 8.87
N ILE A 210 11.44 0.20 8.32
CA ILE A 210 12.64 -0.45 8.86
C ILE A 210 13.64 -0.57 7.72
N LEU A 211 14.78 0.11 7.84
CA LEU A 211 15.86 0.05 6.85
C LEU A 211 17.03 -0.76 7.41
N ASN A 212 17.37 -1.87 6.75
CA ASN A 212 18.44 -2.78 7.18
C ASN A 212 18.31 -3.25 8.64
N GLY A 213 17.07 -3.50 9.10
CA GLY A 213 16.77 -3.90 10.47
C GLY A 213 16.69 -2.77 11.48
N GLN A 214 16.97 -1.52 11.09
CA GLN A 214 16.83 -0.34 11.94
C GLN A 214 15.48 0.33 11.72
N VAL A 215 14.71 0.54 12.80
CA VAL A 215 13.46 1.31 12.76
C VAL A 215 13.77 2.77 12.45
N MET A 216 13.21 3.25 11.35
CA MET A 216 13.41 4.62 10.85
C MET A 216 12.17 5.49 11.11
N GLN A 217 10.97 4.97 10.90
CA GLN A 217 9.71 5.62 11.22
C GLN A 217 8.94 4.71 12.18
N ASP A 218 8.25 5.28 13.16
CA ASP A 218 7.41 4.57 14.12
C ASP A 218 6.30 5.49 14.61
N ALA A 219 5.08 5.22 14.21
CA ALA A 219 3.91 6.06 14.48
C ALA A 219 2.64 5.21 14.53
N ASN A 220 1.50 5.88 14.61
CA ASN A 220 0.20 5.23 14.64
C ASN A 220 -0.76 5.88 13.63
N THR A 221 -1.64 5.11 13.01
CA THR A 221 -2.65 5.65 12.08
C THR A 221 -3.71 6.52 12.78
N SER A 222 -3.75 6.54 14.11
CA SER A 222 -4.52 7.52 14.89
C SER A 222 -3.97 8.94 14.79
N ASP A 223 -2.70 9.10 14.36
CA ASP A 223 -2.00 10.39 14.33
C ASP A 223 -2.21 11.12 12.99
N PHE A 224 -3.01 10.57 12.06
CA PHE A 224 -3.40 11.25 10.83
C PHE A 224 -4.04 12.62 11.12
N LEU A 225 -3.65 13.64 10.37
CA LEU A 225 -4.33 14.94 10.35
C LEU A 225 -5.71 14.83 9.72
N TRP A 226 -5.81 14.04 8.65
CA TRP A 226 -7.06 13.62 8.00
C TRP A 226 -7.10 12.10 7.96
N ASN A 227 -7.94 11.50 8.80
CA ASN A 227 -8.11 10.06 8.82
C ASN A 227 -8.69 9.54 7.49
N VAL A 228 -8.72 8.22 7.30
CA VAL A 228 -9.20 7.61 6.05
C VAL A 228 -10.59 8.11 5.65
N LYS A 229 -11.51 8.19 6.61
CA LYS A 229 -12.88 8.68 6.36
C LYS A 229 -12.89 10.12 5.83
N GLU A 230 -12.19 11.02 6.52
CA GLU A 230 -12.10 12.45 6.13
C GLU A 230 -11.42 12.61 4.77
N SER A 231 -10.35 11.85 4.52
CA SER A 231 -9.64 11.85 3.24
C SER A 231 -10.57 11.45 2.09
N LEU A 232 -11.36 10.39 2.26
CA LEU A 232 -12.31 9.93 1.23
C LEU A 232 -13.44 10.95 0.98
N VAL A 233 -13.95 11.61 2.02
CA VAL A 233 -14.92 12.70 1.87
C VAL A 233 -14.34 13.80 0.99
N ILE A 234 -13.15 14.31 1.35
CA ILE A 234 -12.49 15.41 0.63
C ILE A 234 -12.19 15.02 -0.83
N ILE A 235 -11.61 13.84 -1.08
CA ILE A 235 -11.28 13.39 -2.44
C ILE A 235 -12.54 13.25 -3.28
N SER A 236 -13.61 12.70 -2.72
CA SER A 236 -14.86 12.45 -3.45
C SER A 236 -15.67 13.71 -3.76
N GLU A 237 -15.34 14.86 -3.19
CA GLU A 237 -15.91 16.15 -3.59
C GLU A 237 -15.56 16.50 -5.05
N CYS A 238 -14.35 16.20 -5.48
CA CYS A 238 -13.87 16.56 -6.81
C CYS A 238 -13.66 15.36 -7.76
N ILE A 239 -13.32 14.17 -7.24
CA ILE A 239 -12.98 12.98 -8.05
C ILE A 239 -13.98 11.85 -7.74
N THR A 240 -14.56 11.24 -8.78
CA THR A 240 -15.30 9.97 -8.60
C THR A 240 -14.31 8.86 -8.31
N LEU A 241 -14.47 8.20 -7.16
CA LEU A 241 -13.72 7.02 -6.80
C LEU A 241 -14.31 5.79 -7.50
N MET A 242 -13.45 4.91 -8.01
CA MET A 242 -13.84 3.71 -8.75
C MET A 242 -13.24 2.47 -8.08
N PRO A 243 -13.85 1.29 -8.23
CA PRO A 243 -13.27 0.04 -7.76
C PRO A 243 -11.85 -0.17 -8.31
N GLY A 244 -10.91 -0.50 -7.43
CA GLY A 244 -9.49 -0.65 -7.77
C GLY A 244 -8.68 0.65 -7.66
N ASP A 245 -9.28 1.81 -7.42
CA ASP A 245 -8.53 3.01 -7.05
C ASP A 245 -7.76 2.77 -5.74
N VAL A 246 -6.58 3.35 -5.65
CA VAL A 246 -5.71 3.26 -4.48
C VAL A 246 -5.48 4.65 -3.90
N ILE A 247 -5.76 4.81 -2.60
CA ILE A 247 -5.50 6.05 -1.87
C ILE A 247 -4.33 5.80 -0.91
N ILE A 248 -3.25 6.55 -1.07
CA ILE A 248 -2.05 6.49 -0.25
C ILE A 248 -2.12 7.62 0.78
N THR A 249 -2.04 7.28 2.07
CA THR A 249 -2.56 8.14 3.16
C THR A 249 -1.56 9.10 3.77
N GLY A 250 -0.32 9.15 3.28
CA GLY A 250 0.73 9.98 3.84
C GLY A 250 1.59 9.26 4.88
N THR A 251 2.81 9.75 5.05
CA THR A 251 3.86 9.15 5.87
C THR A 251 4.09 9.91 7.17
N PRO A 252 4.47 9.21 8.28
CA PRO A 252 4.87 9.85 9.53
C PRO A 252 6.29 10.43 9.47
N ALA A 253 6.69 11.13 10.55
CA ALA A 253 8.05 11.62 10.75
C ALA A 253 9.10 10.49 10.78
N GLY A 254 10.38 10.86 10.53
CA GLY A 254 11.51 9.95 10.52
C GLY A 254 12.01 9.58 9.13
N VAL A 255 11.54 10.29 8.09
CA VAL A 255 12.03 10.12 6.71
C VAL A 255 13.52 10.41 6.60
N GLY A 256 14.17 9.81 5.61
CA GLY A 256 15.63 9.81 5.51
C GLY A 256 16.23 11.19 5.24
N TYR A 257 15.59 12.01 4.41
CA TYR A 257 16.11 13.34 4.09
C TYR A 257 16.14 14.33 5.28
N ALA A 258 15.25 14.14 6.25
CA ALA A 258 15.15 15.00 7.42
C ALA A 258 16.14 14.64 8.54
N ARG A 259 16.86 13.51 8.40
CA ARG A 259 17.86 13.05 9.36
C ARG A 259 19.14 13.86 9.30
N ASN A 260 19.92 13.84 10.37
CA ASN A 260 21.24 14.47 10.43
C ASN A 260 22.31 13.45 10.87
N PRO A 261 23.18 12.95 9.96
CA PRO A 261 23.18 13.21 8.51
C PRO A 261 21.99 12.56 7.80
N PRO A 262 21.59 13.05 6.60
CA PRO A 262 20.53 12.42 5.79
C PRO A 262 20.85 10.97 5.43
N VAL A 263 19.82 10.12 5.42
CA VAL A 263 19.91 8.69 5.09
C VAL A 263 19.05 8.40 3.87
N PHE A 264 19.67 7.91 2.78
CA PHE A 264 18.96 7.51 1.56
C PHE A 264 19.18 6.05 1.25
N MET A 265 18.17 5.41 0.66
CA MET A 265 18.26 4.03 0.21
C MET A 265 19.26 3.88 -0.94
N LYS A 266 20.03 2.79 -0.92
CA LYS A 266 21.08 2.50 -1.89
C LYS A 266 21.10 1.01 -2.25
N GLN A 267 21.84 0.69 -3.31
CA GLN A 267 22.05 -0.70 -3.76
C GLN A 267 22.33 -1.65 -2.60
N GLY A 268 21.55 -2.71 -2.51
CA GLY A 268 21.71 -3.78 -1.52
C GLY A 268 20.99 -3.55 -0.19
N ASP A 269 20.44 -2.35 0.05
CA ASP A 269 19.60 -2.11 1.23
C ASP A 269 18.31 -2.93 1.17
N ILE A 270 17.74 -3.20 2.35
CA ILE A 270 16.42 -3.82 2.52
C ILE A 270 15.54 -2.84 3.28
N CYS A 271 14.39 -2.51 2.72
CA CYS A 271 13.39 -1.65 3.34
C CYS A 271 12.11 -2.42 3.59
N ASP A 272 11.66 -2.46 4.85
CA ASP A 272 10.40 -3.04 5.26
C ASP A 272 9.42 -1.92 5.67
N ILE A 273 8.20 -2.01 5.18
CA ILE A 273 7.06 -1.24 5.69
C ILE A 273 6.17 -2.21 6.46
N VAL A 274 5.99 -1.94 7.75
CA VAL A 274 5.24 -2.81 8.66
C VAL A 274 4.02 -2.06 9.17
N ILE A 275 2.84 -2.62 8.96
CA ILE A 275 1.59 -2.07 9.51
C ILE A 275 0.88 -3.17 10.28
N GLU A 276 0.59 -2.89 11.55
CA GLU A 276 -0.11 -3.81 12.45
C GLU A 276 -1.44 -4.30 11.83
N GLY A 277 -1.67 -5.61 11.88
CA GLY A 277 -2.87 -6.24 11.29
C GLY A 277 -2.88 -6.30 9.75
N VAL A 278 -2.12 -5.44 9.07
CA VAL A 278 -2.01 -5.44 7.59
C VAL A 278 -0.92 -6.40 7.13
N GLY A 279 0.33 -6.21 7.59
CA GLY A 279 1.44 -7.09 7.22
C GLY A 279 2.76 -6.35 7.04
N THR A 280 3.68 -7.02 6.34
CA THR A 280 5.02 -6.49 6.04
C THR A 280 5.27 -6.49 4.54
N LEU A 281 5.44 -5.31 3.98
CA LEU A 281 5.94 -5.11 2.63
C LEU A 281 7.47 -5.04 2.70
N ARG A 282 8.17 -5.94 2.00
CA ARG A 282 9.63 -5.97 1.93
C ARG A 282 10.09 -5.72 0.51
N ASN A 283 11.05 -4.83 0.34
CA ASN A 283 11.73 -4.60 -0.92
C ASN A 283 13.25 -4.48 -0.71
N THR A 284 14.03 -5.07 -1.60
CA THR A 284 15.45 -4.77 -1.75
C THR A 284 15.62 -3.53 -2.60
N ILE A 285 16.77 -2.84 -2.48
CA ILE A 285 17.07 -1.68 -3.32
C ILE A 285 18.08 -2.09 -4.39
N ARG A 286 17.79 -1.75 -5.63
CA ARG A 286 18.65 -1.98 -6.79
C ARG A 286 18.91 -0.67 -7.51
N ASP A 287 20.15 -0.45 -7.95
CA ASP A 287 20.43 0.66 -8.86
C ASP A 287 19.88 0.36 -10.26
N GLU A 288 19.41 1.39 -10.92
CA GLU A 288 18.99 1.33 -12.32
C GLU A 288 20.16 0.88 -13.19
N ALA A 289 19.91 -0.09 -14.10
CA ALA A 289 20.92 -0.72 -14.95
C ALA A 289 21.49 0.22 -16.03
#